data_ff6900210363f54f37efd9a4f448aad0
#
_entry.id   ff6900210363f54f37efd9a4f448aad0
#
_cell.length_a   1.000
_cell.length_b   1.000
_cell.length_c   1.000
_cell.angle_alpha   90.00
_cell.angle_beta   90.00
_cell.angle_gamma   90.00
#
_symmetry.space_group_name_H-M   'P 1'
#
loop_
_entity.id
_entity.type
_entity.pdbx_description
1 polymer ?
#
loop_
_entity_poly.entity_id
_entity_poly.type
_entity_poly.pdbx_seq_one_letter_code
_entity_poly.pdbx_strand_id
1 'polypeptide(L)'
;MRNKILLVLSVLFVLSGAHTFAAIENKPDDPYFEKFNPTKGPKPSHLLLKKDDRLAICGDSITEQKKYCRIMETYLTVCVPELNIATRQYGWSGEQAVGFLKRLTNDVLRFHPNVVTTCYGMNDHHYQPYTDEIGNTYRTNQEGIVAGCKGAKVRTIIVGSSGCMGQKTAWGFVKGTSEERNLNLCTLRNIDVDIANRDHVGFADVFWPMFTGDYFAREKFGETYALCGGDSVHPDWAGHTVMAYAFLKALGVQGDIGTITVDLKNNKAKATKGHEVVSSDDGKVTIRSSRYPFCAAGATNVHTTIRSGMTIVPFNQDLNRFILIGKNAKAKSYKVTWGEESHTYTADQLKKGVNLADDFQVNPFSAPFKAVDDAVAKKQEFETKQIKQEFHGKDGTEDMEGTVKKTEAERAPLVAAIHDAFKPVTHTITITAE
;
A
#
# COMPACT_ATOMS: atom_id res chain seq x y z
N MET A 1 -44.44 -61.63 -36.92
CA MET A 1 -43.73 -60.33 -37.10
C MET A 1 -44.20 -59.40 -36.00
N ARG A 2 -43.33 -59.15 -35.00
CA ARG A 2 -43.61 -58.26 -33.84
C ARG A 2 -42.72 -57.02 -33.97
N ASN A 3 -43.32 -55.91 -34.32
CA ASN A 3 -42.64 -54.62 -34.34
C ASN A 3 -42.38 -54.15 -32.92
N LYS A 4 -41.10 -53.93 -32.59
CA LYS A 4 -40.69 -53.25 -31.37
C LYS A 4 -40.54 -51.75 -31.71
N ILE A 5 -41.36 -50.92 -31.11
CA ILE A 5 -41.23 -49.48 -31.14
C ILE A 5 -40.21 -49.09 -30.06
N LEU A 6 -39.07 -48.47 -30.47
CA LEU A 6 -38.07 -47.92 -29.61
C LEU A 6 -38.48 -46.48 -29.26
N LEU A 7 -38.84 -46.25 -27.99
CA LEU A 7 -39.12 -44.90 -27.44
C LEU A 7 -37.78 -44.29 -27.04
N VAL A 8 -37.34 -43.26 -27.78
CA VAL A 8 -36.15 -42.44 -27.38
C VAL A 8 -36.66 -41.35 -26.46
N LEU A 9 -36.34 -41.45 -25.16
CA LEU A 9 -36.52 -40.39 -24.20
C LEU A 9 -35.37 -39.38 -24.32
N SER A 10 -35.63 -38.22 -24.89
CA SER A 10 -34.73 -37.07 -24.85
C SER A 10 -34.78 -36.41 -23.48
N VAL A 11 -33.76 -36.59 -22.65
CA VAL A 11 -33.62 -35.87 -21.39
C VAL A 11 -33.02 -34.49 -21.71
N LEU A 12 -33.84 -33.45 -21.65
CA LEU A 12 -33.39 -32.06 -21.66
C LEU A 12 -32.68 -31.77 -20.29
N PHE A 13 -31.37 -31.68 -20.31
CA PHE A 13 -30.62 -31.09 -19.20
C PHE A 13 -30.82 -29.56 -19.24
N VAL A 14 -31.71 -29.05 -18.40
CA VAL A 14 -31.74 -27.62 -18.09
C VAL A 14 -30.57 -27.32 -17.16
N LEU A 15 -29.50 -26.79 -17.73
CA LEU A 15 -28.41 -26.18 -16.94
C LEU A 15 -28.99 -24.91 -16.28
N SER A 16 -29.53 -25.04 -15.09
CA SER A 16 -29.77 -23.91 -14.22
C SER A 16 -28.42 -23.37 -13.79
N GLY A 17 -27.96 -22.31 -14.44
CA GLY A 17 -26.80 -21.54 -14.01
C GLY A 17 -27.08 -21.02 -12.60
N ALA A 18 -26.51 -21.65 -11.59
CA ALA A 18 -26.48 -21.10 -10.28
C ALA A 18 -25.68 -19.79 -10.35
N HIS A 19 -26.39 -18.66 -10.30
CA HIS A 19 -25.77 -17.36 -10.08
C HIS A 19 -25.17 -17.40 -8.66
N THR A 20 -23.90 -17.79 -8.54
CA THR A 20 -23.18 -17.63 -7.30
C THR A 20 -23.01 -16.13 -7.08
N PHE A 21 -23.77 -15.57 -6.16
CA PHE A 21 -23.53 -14.19 -5.71
C PHE A 21 -22.09 -14.09 -5.24
N ALA A 22 -21.35 -13.07 -5.73
CA ALA A 22 -19.99 -12.82 -5.29
C ALA A 22 -19.98 -12.66 -3.76
N ALA A 23 -19.05 -13.32 -3.10
CA ALA A 23 -18.91 -13.19 -1.65
C ALA A 23 -18.60 -11.73 -1.30
N ILE A 24 -19.19 -11.22 -0.21
CA ILE A 24 -19.04 -9.84 0.25
C ILE A 24 -17.94 -9.80 1.33
N GLU A 25 -17.17 -8.71 1.40
CA GLU A 25 -16.21 -8.45 2.47
C GLU A 25 -16.93 -8.40 3.83
N ASN A 26 -16.20 -8.67 4.90
CA ASN A 26 -16.74 -8.55 6.24
C ASN A 26 -17.16 -7.11 6.49
N LYS A 27 -18.41 -6.93 6.93
CA LYS A 27 -18.93 -5.64 7.35
C LYS A 27 -18.79 -5.51 8.87
N PRO A 28 -18.51 -4.29 9.37
CA PRO A 28 -18.71 -4.00 10.78
C PRO A 28 -20.18 -4.24 11.18
N ASP A 29 -20.42 -4.62 12.43
CA ASP A 29 -21.76 -4.81 13.00
C ASP A 29 -22.35 -3.44 13.40
N ASP A 30 -22.66 -2.65 12.38
CA ASP A 30 -23.25 -1.31 12.52
C ASP A 30 -24.18 -1.06 11.33
N PRO A 31 -25.45 -0.59 11.56
CA PRO A 31 -26.44 -0.34 10.52
C PRO A 31 -25.98 0.61 9.41
N TYR A 32 -25.02 1.49 9.70
CA TYR A 32 -24.45 2.41 8.70
C TYR A 32 -23.86 1.66 7.49
N PHE A 33 -23.29 0.46 7.71
CA PHE A 33 -22.65 -0.31 6.65
C PHE A 33 -23.59 -1.27 5.90
N GLU A 34 -24.85 -1.42 6.33
CA GLU A 34 -25.78 -2.40 5.72
C GLU A 34 -25.96 -2.20 4.21
N LYS A 35 -26.04 -0.94 3.77
CA LYS A 35 -26.26 -0.57 2.36
C LYS A 35 -25.06 -0.84 1.46
N PHE A 36 -23.86 -0.90 2.02
CA PHE A 36 -22.63 -1.13 1.27
C PHE A 36 -22.41 -2.62 1.04
N ASN A 37 -22.14 -3.02 -0.19
CA ASN A 37 -21.93 -4.43 -0.53
C ASN A 37 -20.58 -4.62 -1.27
N PRO A 38 -19.45 -4.38 -0.60
CA PRO A 38 -18.13 -4.56 -1.19
C PRO A 38 -17.87 -6.05 -1.46
N THR A 39 -17.72 -6.43 -2.73
CA THR A 39 -17.42 -7.82 -3.13
C THR A 39 -15.99 -8.20 -2.74
N LYS A 40 -15.74 -9.49 -2.38
CA LYS A 40 -14.40 -9.95 -2.03
C LYS A 40 -13.48 -9.90 -3.23
N GLY A 41 -12.39 -9.15 -3.10
CA GLY A 41 -11.33 -9.09 -4.09
C GLY A 41 -10.35 -10.27 -4.00
N PRO A 42 -9.62 -10.58 -5.09
CA PRO A 42 -8.57 -11.59 -5.06
C PRO A 42 -7.43 -11.15 -4.15
N LYS A 43 -6.87 -12.10 -3.38
CA LYS A 43 -5.72 -11.86 -2.51
C LYS A 43 -4.50 -12.62 -3.03
N PRO A 44 -3.29 -12.03 -2.99
CA PRO A 44 -2.09 -12.71 -3.42
C PRO A 44 -1.78 -13.89 -2.49
N SER A 45 -1.44 -15.05 -3.06
CA SER A 45 -0.98 -16.23 -2.32
C SER A 45 0.51 -16.21 -1.98
N HIS A 46 1.27 -15.30 -2.59
CA HIS A 46 2.72 -15.16 -2.45
C HIS A 46 3.16 -13.74 -2.82
N LEU A 47 4.43 -13.44 -2.59
CA LEU A 47 5.04 -12.18 -3.00
C LEU A 47 5.06 -12.08 -4.54
N LEU A 48 4.42 -11.05 -5.10
CA LEU A 48 4.32 -10.82 -6.54
C LEU A 48 5.53 -10.04 -7.11
N LEU A 49 6.29 -9.37 -6.23
CA LEU A 49 7.52 -8.67 -6.61
C LEU A 49 8.68 -9.65 -6.81
N LYS A 50 9.53 -9.35 -7.79
CA LYS A 50 10.78 -10.04 -8.05
C LYS A 50 11.94 -9.06 -7.93
N LYS A 51 13.14 -9.62 -7.74
CA LYS A 51 14.35 -8.81 -7.73
C LYS A 51 14.50 -8.03 -9.03
N ASP A 52 14.92 -6.77 -8.91
CA ASP A 52 15.15 -5.81 -10.00
C ASP A 52 13.88 -5.43 -10.79
N ASP A 53 12.69 -5.59 -10.20
CA ASP A 53 11.46 -5.12 -10.82
C ASP A 53 11.40 -3.59 -10.94
N ARG A 54 10.77 -3.17 -12.02
CA ARG A 54 10.37 -1.77 -12.26
C ARG A 54 8.90 -1.63 -11.95
N LEU A 55 8.60 -0.90 -10.87
CA LEU A 55 7.24 -0.63 -10.38
C LEU A 55 6.77 0.75 -10.81
N ALA A 56 5.67 0.81 -11.56
CA ALA A 56 4.95 2.04 -11.88
C ALA A 56 3.75 2.20 -10.94
N ILE A 57 3.67 3.34 -10.24
CA ILE A 57 2.56 3.72 -9.35
C ILE A 57 1.77 4.81 -10.05
N CYS A 58 0.56 4.49 -10.50
CA CYS A 58 -0.27 5.34 -11.36
C CYS A 58 -1.59 5.71 -10.65
N GLY A 59 -2.07 6.93 -10.89
CA GLY A 59 -3.34 7.41 -10.36
C GLY A 59 -3.51 8.92 -10.55
N ASP A 60 -4.52 9.45 -9.89
CA ASP A 60 -4.96 10.84 -10.01
C ASP A 60 -4.19 11.84 -9.09
N SER A 61 -4.87 12.92 -8.66
CA SER A 61 -4.32 13.94 -7.75
C SER A 61 -3.82 13.36 -6.43
N ILE A 62 -4.48 12.32 -5.90
CA ILE A 62 -4.08 11.68 -4.66
C ILE A 62 -2.72 10.99 -4.83
N THR A 63 -2.49 10.36 -5.97
CA THR A 63 -1.18 9.80 -6.34
C THR A 63 -0.15 10.92 -6.57
N GLU A 64 -0.54 12.02 -7.23
CA GLU A 64 0.34 13.18 -7.47
C GLU A 64 0.79 13.87 -6.17
N GLN A 65 0.06 13.74 -5.06
CA GLN A 65 0.53 14.19 -3.74
C GLN A 65 1.79 13.47 -3.25
N LYS A 66 2.15 12.35 -3.89
CA LYS A 66 3.37 11.57 -3.61
C LYS A 66 3.48 10.99 -2.18
N LYS A 67 2.42 11.00 -1.39
CA LYS A 67 2.47 10.53 0.01
C LYS A 67 2.47 9.00 0.08
N TYR A 68 1.44 8.30 -0.42
CA TYR A 68 1.44 6.83 -0.39
C TYR A 68 2.49 6.21 -1.31
N CYS A 69 2.80 6.85 -2.44
CA CYS A 69 3.89 6.43 -3.32
C CYS A 69 5.24 6.49 -2.60
N ARG A 70 5.48 7.56 -1.82
CA ARG A 70 6.66 7.74 -1.00
C ARG A 70 6.75 6.68 0.09
N ILE A 71 5.65 6.40 0.80
CA ILE A 71 5.58 5.32 1.80
C ILE A 71 5.93 3.98 1.14
N MET A 72 5.34 3.65 -0.01
CA MET A 72 5.61 2.40 -0.72
C MET A 72 7.07 2.29 -1.15
N GLU A 73 7.62 3.31 -1.80
CA GLU A 73 9.00 3.28 -2.29
C GLU A 73 10.01 3.23 -1.14
N THR A 74 9.83 4.06 -0.10
CA THR A 74 10.68 4.01 1.09
C THR A 74 10.61 2.65 1.75
N TYR A 75 9.41 2.07 1.91
CA TYR A 75 9.23 0.72 2.44
C TYR A 75 9.98 -0.33 1.60
N LEU A 76 9.80 -0.32 0.29
CA LEU A 76 10.46 -1.28 -0.62
C LEU A 76 11.99 -1.13 -0.59
N THR A 77 12.50 0.09 -0.39
CA THR A 77 13.93 0.37 -0.31
C THR A 77 14.55 -0.15 0.99
N VAL A 78 13.90 0.07 2.13
CA VAL A 78 14.53 -0.19 3.44
C VAL A 78 14.05 -1.47 4.12
N CYS A 79 12.79 -1.87 3.90
CA CYS A 79 12.20 -3.05 4.54
C CYS A 79 12.41 -4.35 3.74
N VAL A 80 12.57 -4.25 2.42
CA VAL A 80 12.82 -5.41 1.52
C VAL A 80 13.94 -5.11 0.49
N PRO A 81 15.10 -4.62 0.95
CA PRO A 81 16.17 -4.11 0.08
C PRO A 81 16.74 -5.16 -0.88
N GLU A 82 16.60 -6.45 -0.54
CA GLU A 82 17.05 -7.55 -1.37
C GLU A 82 16.31 -7.66 -2.72
N LEU A 83 15.14 -7.03 -2.83
CA LEU A 83 14.37 -6.99 -4.07
C LEU A 83 14.88 -5.93 -5.05
N ASN A 84 15.60 -4.90 -4.58
CA ASN A 84 16.15 -3.84 -5.42
C ASN A 84 15.13 -3.26 -6.40
N ILE A 85 13.96 -2.83 -5.89
CA ILE A 85 12.85 -2.36 -6.72
C ILE A 85 13.10 -0.94 -7.22
N ALA A 86 13.04 -0.75 -8.53
CA ALA A 86 13.07 0.59 -9.14
C ALA A 86 11.65 1.13 -9.28
N THR A 87 11.31 2.17 -8.53
CA THR A 87 9.95 2.73 -8.48
C THR A 87 9.85 4.02 -9.30
N ARG A 88 8.69 4.25 -9.93
CA ARG A 88 8.28 5.53 -10.51
C ARG A 88 6.83 5.83 -10.13
N GLN A 89 6.53 7.10 -9.85
CA GLN A 89 5.17 7.57 -9.67
C GLN A 89 4.70 8.36 -10.90
N TYR A 90 3.40 8.23 -11.23
CA TYR A 90 2.77 8.80 -12.42
C TYR A 90 1.42 9.46 -12.07
N GLY A 91 1.33 10.08 -10.90
CA GLY A 91 0.13 10.79 -10.49
C GLY A 91 -0.17 12.00 -11.36
N TRP A 92 -1.47 12.24 -11.66
CA TRP A 92 -1.92 13.37 -12.47
C TRP A 92 -3.23 13.94 -11.91
N SER A 93 -3.19 15.18 -11.44
CA SER A 93 -4.34 15.86 -10.82
C SER A 93 -5.57 15.91 -11.70
N GLY A 94 -6.73 15.56 -11.14
CA GLY A 94 -8.02 15.58 -11.82
C GLY A 94 -8.22 14.46 -12.85
N GLU A 95 -7.25 13.53 -12.96
CA GLU A 95 -7.30 12.51 -14.00
C GLU A 95 -8.33 11.42 -13.67
N GLN A 96 -9.07 11.04 -14.69
CA GLN A 96 -9.92 9.86 -14.76
C GLN A 96 -9.21 8.71 -15.48
N ALA A 97 -9.71 7.49 -15.34
CA ALA A 97 -9.18 6.31 -16.03
C ALA A 97 -9.03 6.52 -17.55
N VAL A 98 -9.96 7.25 -18.18
CA VAL A 98 -9.90 7.59 -19.61
C VAL A 98 -8.71 8.47 -19.98
N GLY A 99 -8.34 9.40 -19.11
CA GLY A 99 -7.15 10.26 -19.30
C GLY A 99 -5.87 9.43 -19.23
N PHE A 100 -5.76 8.61 -18.23
CA PHE A 100 -4.61 7.72 -18.05
C PHE A 100 -4.46 6.73 -19.21
N LEU A 101 -5.53 6.12 -19.67
CA LEU A 101 -5.50 5.21 -20.83
C LEU A 101 -4.87 5.86 -22.06
N LYS A 102 -5.17 7.14 -22.31
CA LYS A 102 -4.61 7.90 -23.46
C LYS A 102 -3.11 8.10 -23.35
N ARG A 103 -2.56 8.32 -22.14
CA ARG A 103 -1.13 8.56 -21.93
C ARG A 103 -0.34 7.32 -21.49
N LEU A 104 -1.00 6.20 -21.20
CA LEU A 104 -0.41 4.96 -20.67
C LEU A 104 0.84 4.52 -21.47
N THR A 105 0.73 4.44 -22.79
CA THR A 105 1.85 4.00 -23.64
C THR A 105 2.99 5.00 -23.62
N ASN A 106 2.68 6.28 -23.79
CA ASN A 106 3.69 7.32 -23.90
C ASN A 106 4.42 7.59 -22.59
N ASP A 107 3.71 7.62 -21.47
CA ASP A 107 4.29 8.03 -20.19
C ASP A 107 4.83 6.87 -19.35
N VAL A 108 4.17 5.70 -19.42
CA VAL A 108 4.43 4.60 -18.50
C VAL A 108 5.09 3.41 -19.21
N LEU A 109 4.44 2.88 -20.27
CA LEU A 109 4.88 1.63 -20.89
C LEU A 109 6.22 1.79 -21.63
N ARG A 110 6.60 3.00 -22.05
CA ARG A 110 7.93 3.28 -22.62
C ARG A 110 9.09 2.94 -21.68
N PHE A 111 8.87 2.96 -20.35
CA PHE A 111 9.87 2.60 -19.35
C PHE A 111 9.87 1.12 -19.00
N HIS A 112 9.10 0.31 -19.74
CA HIS A 112 9.03 -1.15 -19.60
C HIS A 112 8.81 -1.63 -18.15
N PRO A 113 7.76 -1.18 -17.43
CA PRO A 113 7.50 -1.64 -16.08
C PRO A 113 7.23 -3.15 -16.05
N ASN A 114 7.72 -3.83 -15.01
CA ASN A 114 7.38 -5.24 -14.74
C ASN A 114 6.10 -5.34 -13.90
N VAL A 115 5.85 -4.29 -13.11
CA VAL A 115 4.72 -4.17 -12.18
C VAL A 115 4.06 -2.82 -12.37
N VAL A 116 2.75 -2.79 -12.51
CA VAL A 116 1.94 -1.57 -12.59
C VAL A 116 0.87 -1.63 -11.53
N THR A 117 0.74 -0.57 -10.73
CA THR A 117 -0.40 -0.35 -9.83
C THR A 117 -1.19 0.85 -10.31
N THR A 118 -2.52 0.78 -10.28
CA THR A 118 -3.41 1.89 -10.64
C THR A 118 -4.33 2.23 -9.46
N CYS A 119 -4.72 3.50 -9.33
CA CYS A 119 -5.66 3.97 -8.32
C CYS A 119 -6.54 5.07 -8.94
N TYR A 120 -7.65 4.65 -9.52
CA TYR A 120 -8.63 5.53 -10.18
C TYR A 120 -10.03 5.32 -9.57
N GLY A 121 -10.99 6.14 -9.96
CA GLY A 121 -12.37 6.11 -9.46
C GLY A 121 -12.80 7.41 -8.79
N MET A 122 -11.89 8.14 -8.10
CA MET A 122 -12.24 9.36 -7.38
C MET A 122 -12.78 10.45 -8.32
N ASN A 123 -12.17 10.65 -9.49
CA ASN A 123 -12.68 11.59 -10.48
C ASN A 123 -13.72 10.94 -11.41
N ASP A 124 -13.64 9.62 -11.62
CA ASP A 124 -14.55 8.87 -12.48
C ASP A 124 -15.97 8.81 -11.93
N HIS A 125 -16.17 8.88 -10.59
CA HIS A 125 -17.50 8.91 -9.99
C HIS A 125 -18.21 10.27 -10.14
N HIS A 126 -17.55 11.25 -10.76
CA HIS A 126 -18.09 12.59 -11.04
C HIS A 126 -18.66 13.32 -9.82
N TYR A 127 -18.27 12.91 -8.60
CA TYR A 127 -18.73 13.50 -7.33
C TYR A 127 -20.26 13.54 -7.19
N GLN A 128 -20.93 12.47 -7.63
CA GLN A 128 -22.37 12.35 -7.63
C GLN A 128 -22.84 10.91 -7.35
N PRO A 129 -24.14 10.67 -7.13
CA PRO A 129 -24.70 9.32 -7.04
C PRO A 129 -24.38 8.49 -8.29
N TYR A 130 -24.32 7.17 -8.12
CA TYR A 130 -24.02 6.23 -9.22
C TYR A 130 -25.05 6.32 -10.34
N THR A 131 -24.58 6.20 -11.57
CA THR A 131 -25.36 5.93 -12.77
C THR A 131 -24.68 4.83 -13.60
N ASP A 132 -25.47 4.09 -14.39
CA ASP A 132 -24.92 3.06 -15.28
C ASP A 132 -23.93 3.64 -16.30
N GLU A 133 -24.11 4.88 -16.72
CA GLU A 133 -23.16 5.58 -17.60
C GLU A 133 -21.80 5.74 -16.95
N ILE A 134 -21.75 6.15 -15.68
CA ILE A 134 -20.51 6.27 -14.90
C ILE A 134 -19.85 4.89 -14.81
N GLY A 135 -20.58 3.87 -14.38
CA GLY A 135 -20.07 2.52 -14.21
C GLY A 135 -19.53 1.91 -15.50
N ASN A 136 -20.29 2.04 -16.61
CA ASN A 136 -19.90 1.52 -17.92
C ASN A 136 -18.67 2.24 -18.48
N THR A 137 -18.61 3.56 -18.36
CA THR A 137 -17.47 4.37 -18.79
C THR A 137 -16.21 4.00 -18.00
N TYR A 138 -16.33 3.90 -16.68
CA TYR A 138 -15.22 3.50 -15.81
C TYR A 138 -14.72 2.10 -16.18
N ARG A 139 -15.62 1.12 -16.25
CA ARG A 139 -15.31 -0.27 -16.62
C ARG A 139 -14.52 -0.34 -17.94
N THR A 140 -15.06 0.30 -18.99
CA THR A 140 -14.43 0.29 -20.32
C THR A 140 -13.00 0.79 -20.29
N ASN A 141 -12.75 1.88 -19.55
CA ASN A 141 -11.42 2.47 -19.49
C ASN A 141 -10.45 1.64 -18.61
N GLN A 142 -10.91 1.08 -17.49
CA GLN A 142 -10.11 0.18 -16.65
C GLN A 142 -9.74 -1.11 -17.39
N GLU A 143 -10.67 -1.69 -18.13
CA GLU A 143 -10.40 -2.84 -19.03
C GLU A 143 -9.36 -2.50 -20.10
N GLY A 144 -9.47 -1.30 -20.68
CA GLY A 144 -8.48 -0.79 -21.64
C GLY A 144 -7.09 -0.64 -21.03
N ILE A 145 -6.98 -0.14 -19.79
CA ILE A 145 -5.72 -0.02 -19.07
C ILE A 145 -5.10 -1.40 -18.84
N VAL A 146 -5.88 -2.36 -18.32
CA VAL A 146 -5.42 -3.73 -18.08
C VAL A 146 -4.98 -4.39 -19.39
N ALA A 147 -5.75 -4.24 -20.47
CA ALA A 147 -5.41 -4.77 -21.79
C ALA A 147 -4.12 -4.13 -22.35
N GLY A 148 -3.94 -2.82 -22.21
CA GLY A 148 -2.73 -2.12 -22.62
C GLY A 148 -1.50 -2.61 -21.87
N CYS A 149 -1.60 -2.77 -20.55
CA CYS A 149 -0.52 -3.33 -19.73
C CYS A 149 -0.18 -4.78 -20.13
N LYS A 150 -1.20 -5.64 -20.33
CA LYS A 150 -1.00 -7.02 -20.80
C LYS A 150 -0.34 -7.05 -22.19
N GLY A 151 -0.79 -6.21 -23.12
CA GLY A 151 -0.21 -6.05 -24.45
C GLY A 151 1.28 -5.68 -24.42
N ALA A 152 1.67 -4.83 -23.46
CA ALA A 152 3.06 -4.46 -23.19
C ALA A 152 3.83 -5.50 -22.34
N LYS A 153 3.24 -6.65 -22.05
CA LYS A 153 3.84 -7.77 -21.27
C LYS A 153 4.20 -7.35 -19.82
N VAL A 154 3.47 -6.42 -19.23
CA VAL A 154 3.56 -6.16 -17.80
C VAL A 154 3.19 -7.45 -17.06
N ARG A 155 4.12 -7.94 -16.23
CA ARG A 155 3.96 -9.23 -15.55
C ARG A 155 2.91 -9.20 -14.46
N THR A 156 2.89 -8.12 -13.69
CA THR A 156 2.03 -7.96 -12.52
C THR A 156 1.27 -6.65 -12.65
N ILE A 157 -0.04 -6.73 -12.65
CA ILE A 157 -0.94 -5.58 -12.71
C ILE A 157 -1.78 -5.62 -11.44
N ILE A 158 -1.82 -4.54 -10.67
CA ILE A 158 -2.67 -4.37 -9.50
C ILE A 158 -3.65 -3.24 -9.78
N VAL A 159 -4.90 -3.58 -9.93
CA VAL A 159 -5.98 -2.60 -10.00
C VAL A 159 -6.34 -2.20 -8.57
N GLY A 160 -6.20 -0.92 -8.24
CA GLY A 160 -6.56 -0.38 -6.94
C GLY A 160 -7.82 0.47 -7.03
N SER A 161 -8.77 0.22 -6.13
CA SER A 161 -9.91 1.12 -5.97
C SER A 161 -9.45 2.49 -5.46
N SER A 162 -10.26 3.54 -5.70
CA SER A 162 -10.06 4.83 -5.03
C SER A 162 -10.25 4.71 -3.52
N GLY A 163 -9.87 5.78 -2.78
CA GLY A 163 -10.31 5.97 -1.40
C GLY A 163 -11.81 6.29 -1.31
N CYS A 164 -12.29 6.51 -0.10
CA CYS A 164 -13.64 7.02 0.13
C CYS A 164 -13.66 8.55 0.19
N MET A 165 -14.85 9.13 0.11
CA MET A 165 -15.10 10.55 0.40
C MET A 165 -15.48 10.75 1.87
N GLY A 166 -14.96 11.83 2.47
CA GLY A 166 -15.40 12.30 3.76
C GLY A 166 -16.82 12.89 3.73
N GLN A 167 -17.30 13.30 4.91
CA GLN A 167 -18.70 13.71 5.03
C GLN A 167 -19.01 15.12 4.49
N LYS A 168 -18.05 16.03 4.59
CA LYS A 168 -18.25 17.43 4.22
C LYS A 168 -17.25 17.86 3.16
N THR A 169 -17.73 18.07 1.94
CA THR A 169 -16.95 18.68 0.86
C THR A 169 -17.35 20.13 0.70
N ALA A 170 -16.37 21.02 0.55
CA ALA A 170 -16.59 22.43 0.30
C ALA A 170 -16.87 22.76 -1.17
N TRP A 171 -16.81 21.78 -2.06
CA TRP A 171 -16.89 22.00 -3.51
C TRP A 171 -18.35 22.10 -3.99
N GLY A 172 -18.71 23.25 -4.57
CA GLY A 172 -20.09 23.57 -4.97
C GLY A 172 -20.64 22.72 -6.13
N PHE A 173 -19.81 21.94 -6.84
CA PHE A 173 -20.23 21.06 -7.93
C PHE A 173 -20.62 19.64 -7.47
N VAL A 174 -20.41 19.31 -6.21
CA VAL A 174 -20.69 17.98 -5.64
C VAL A 174 -22.19 17.76 -5.51
N LYS A 175 -22.72 16.63 -5.99
CA LYS A 175 -24.14 16.28 -5.96
C LYS A 175 -24.42 15.14 -4.99
N GLY A 176 -25.65 15.08 -4.50
CA GLY A 176 -26.11 14.03 -3.58
C GLY A 176 -25.46 14.11 -2.19
N THR A 177 -25.74 13.13 -1.36
CA THR A 177 -25.18 12.96 -0.02
C THR A 177 -23.80 12.33 -0.04
N SER A 178 -23.05 12.41 1.06
CA SER A 178 -21.78 11.68 1.22
C SER A 178 -21.99 10.16 1.10
N GLU A 179 -23.11 9.65 1.64
CA GLU A 179 -23.47 8.23 1.54
C GLU A 179 -23.65 7.81 0.08
N GLU A 180 -24.44 8.54 -0.71
CA GLU A 180 -24.69 8.22 -2.12
C GLU A 180 -23.41 8.24 -2.97
N ARG A 181 -22.50 9.18 -2.70
CA ARG A 181 -21.21 9.22 -3.38
C ARG A 181 -20.31 8.03 -2.99
N ASN A 182 -20.31 7.66 -1.72
CA ASN A 182 -19.54 6.49 -1.26
C ASN A 182 -20.18 5.16 -1.76
N LEU A 183 -21.49 5.10 -1.95
CA LEU A 183 -22.15 3.97 -2.63
C LEU A 183 -21.70 3.88 -4.10
N ASN A 184 -21.57 5.02 -4.80
CA ASN A 184 -20.99 5.06 -6.15
C ASN A 184 -19.54 4.53 -6.13
N LEU A 185 -18.66 5.06 -5.27
CA LEU A 185 -17.28 4.59 -5.14
C LEU A 185 -17.19 3.10 -4.78
N CYS A 186 -18.08 2.60 -3.92
CA CYS A 186 -18.18 1.17 -3.61
C CYS A 186 -18.57 0.35 -4.86
N THR A 187 -19.43 0.88 -5.72
CA THR A 187 -19.81 0.23 -6.99
C THR A 187 -18.62 0.22 -7.96
N LEU A 188 -17.88 1.32 -8.11
CA LEU A 188 -16.68 1.35 -8.94
C LEU A 188 -15.60 0.39 -8.41
N ARG A 189 -15.42 0.31 -7.09
CA ARG A 189 -14.55 -0.70 -6.47
C ARG A 189 -14.97 -2.12 -6.84
N ASN A 190 -16.26 -2.43 -6.84
CA ASN A 190 -16.75 -3.76 -7.24
C ASN A 190 -16.50 -4.05 -8.73
N ILE A 191 -16.53 -3.03 -9.59
CA ILE A 191 -16.09 -3.13 -11.00
C ILE A 191 -14.60 -3.52 -11.07
N ASP A 192 -13.75 -2.91 -10.25
CA ASP A 192 -12.32 -3.26 -10.19
C ASP A 192 -12.10 -4.72 -9.74
N VAL A 193 -12.88 -5.18 -8.76
CA VAL A 193 -12.86 -6.60 -8.32
C VAL A 193 -13.28 -7.55 -9.45
N ASP A 194 -14.33 -7.22 -10.20
CA ASP A 194 -14.77 -8.01 -11.35
C ASP A 194 -13.67 -8.12 -12.41
N ILE A 195 -13.05 -6.99 -12.75
CA ILE A 195 -11.94 -6.92 -13.71
C ILE A 195 -10.77 -7.76 -13.19
N ALA A 196 -10.40 -7.61 -11.91
CA ALA A 196 -9.28 -8.34 -11.32
C ALA A 196 -9.51 -9.86 -11.38
N ASN A 197 -10.70 -10.33 -11.06
CA ASN A 197 -11.05 -11.76 -11.12
C ASN A 197 -11.08 -12.29 -12.57
N ARG A 198 -11.76 -11.60 -13.48
CA ARG A 198 -11.92 -12.00 -14.87
C ARG A 198 -10.58 -12.01 -15.61
N ASP A 199 -9.77 -11.00 -15.37
CA ASP A 199 -8.50 -10.79 -16.08
C ASP A 199 -7.30 -11.42 -15.38
N HIS A 200 -7.51 -12.07 -14.22
CA HIS A 200 -6.47 -12.70 -13.40
C HIS A 200 -5.34 -11.73 -13.04
N VAL A 201 -5.71 -10.51 -12.65
CA VAL A 201 -4.80 -9.49 -12.13
C VAL A 201 -5.02 -9.27 -10.63
N GLY A 202 -4.10 -8.58 -9.96
CA GLY A 202 -4.24 -8.31 -8.53
C GLY A 202 -5.22 -7.17 -8.26
N PHE A 203 -5.69 -7.09 -7.02
CA PHE A 203 -6.58 -6.04 -6.54
C PHE A 203 -6.06 -5.43 -5.23
N ALA A 204 -6.03 -4.10 -5.14
CA ALA A 204 -5.73 -3.38 -3.91
C ALA A 204 -7.00 -2.69 -3.40
N ASP A 205 -7.52 -3.17 -2.28
CA ASP A 205 -8.70 -2.61 -1.65
C ASP A 205 -8.33 -1.37 -0.84
N VAL A 206 -8.41 -0.21 -1.46
CA VAL A 206 -8.20 1.07 -0.78
C VAL A 206 -9.50 1.57 -0.16
N PHE A 207 -10.62 1.41 -0.88
CA PHE A 207 -11.92 1.97 -0.47
C PHE A 207 -12.39 1.43 0.88
N TRP A 208 -12.52 0.12 1.01
CA TRP A 208 -13.20 -0.46 2.17
C TRP A 208 -12.48 -0.23 3.50
N PRO A 209 -11.16 -0.48 3.59
CA PRO A 209 -10.41 -0.15 4.81
C PRO A 209 -10.40 1.35 5.13
N MET A 210 -10.38 2.23 4.12
CA MET A 210 -10.43 3.67 4.35
C MET A 210 -11.81 4.12 4.82
N PHE A 211 -12.88 3.60 4.22
CA PHE A 211 -14.26 3.93 4.56
C PHE A 211 -14.64 3.51 5.98
N THR A 212 -14.35 2.26 6.34
CA THR A 212 -14.57 1.77 7.71
C THR A 212 -13.64 2.45 8.71
N GLY A 213 -12.38 2.68 8.30
CA GLY A 213 -11.39 3.38 9.11
C GLY A 213 -11.75 4.83 9.40
N ASP A 214 -12.29 5.58 8.42
CA ASP A 214 -12.77 6.96 8.62
C ASP A 214 -13.93 7.01 9.62
N TYR A 215 -14.88 6.09 9.49
CA TYR A 215 -16.01 6.00 10.41
C TYR A 215 -15.55 5.79 11.86
N PHE A 216 -14.80 4.73 12.15
CA PHE A 216 -14.36 4.42 13.50
C PHE A 216 -13.31 5.40 14.05
N ALA A 217 -12.50 6.00 13.21
CA ALA A 217 -11.56 7.03 13.65
C ALA A 217 -12.29 8.29 14.11
N ARG A 218 -13.38 8.69 13.45
CA ARG A 218 -14.21 9.82 13.89
C ARG A 218 -14.94 9.51 15.19
N GLU A 219 -15.47 8.31 15.35
CA GLU A 219 -16.06 7.89 16.64
C GLU A 219 -15.03 7.94 17.78
N LYS A 220 -13.81 7.50 17.52
CA LYS A 220 -12.75 7.41 18.53
C LYS A 220 -12.07 8.73 18.83
N PHE A 221 -11.79 9.54 17.81
CA PHE A 221 -10.96 10.75 17.91
C PHE A 221 -11.75 12.04 17.73
N GLY A 222 -13.05 11.94 17.40
CA GLY A 222 -13.96 13.07 17.20
C GLY A 222 -14.17 13.41 15.71
N GLU A 223 -15.25 14.14 15.44
CA GLU A 223 -15.72 14.49 14.10
C GLU A 223 -14.72 15.31 13.25
N THR A 224 -13.71 15.89 13.86
CA THR A 224 -12.65 16.65 13.17
C THR A 224 -11.54 15.74 12.63
N TYR A 225 -11.54 14.45 12.96
CA TYR A 225 -10.60 13.50 12.38
C TYR A 225 -10.97 13.25 10.91
N ALA A 226 -10.16 13.73 9.99
CA ALA A 226 -10.45 13.72 8.56
C ALA A 226 -9.51 12.75 7.82
N LEU A 227 -9.79 11.44 7.89
CA LEU A 227 -8.97 10.43 7.19
C LEU A 227 -8.93 10.67 5.68
N CYS A 228 -10.04 11.15 5.11
CA CYS A 228 -10.17 11.52 3.71
C CYS A 228 -9.62 12.93 3.39
N GLY A 229 -8.98 13.59 4.36
CA GLY A 229 -8.43 14.94 4.21
C GLY A 229 -9.40 16.06 4.51
N GLY A 230 -8.88 17.29 4.65
CA GLY A 230 -9.66 18.46 5.02
C GLY A 230 -10.72 18.90 4.00
N ASP A 231 -10.54 18.53 2.74
CA ASP A 231 -11.53 18.75 1.66
C ASP A 231 -12.42 17.53 1.42
N SER A 232 -12.26 16.48 2.22
CA SER A 232 -12.99 15.21 2.13
C SER A 232 -12.70 14.36 0.88
N VAL A 233 -11.60 14.63 0.16
CA VAL A 233 -11.20 13.94 -1.08
C VAL A 233 -9.72 13.59 -1.08
N HIS A 234 -8.87 14.52 -0.65
CA HIS A 234 -7.42 14.38 -0.67
C HIS A 234 -6.90 14.03 0.73
N PRO A 235 -6.63 12.75 1.01
CA PRO A 235 -6.15 12.33 2.32
C PRO A 235 -4.88 13.05 2.75
N ASP A 236 -4.65 13.15 4.05
CA ASP A 236 -3.34 13.44 4.59
C ASP A 236 -2.59 12.13 4.92
N TRP A 237 -1.48 12.20 5.63
CA TRP A 237 -0.58 11.06 5.85
C TRP A 237 -1.28 9.81 6.40
N ALA A 238 -2.28 9.95 7.28
CA ALA A 238 -3.00 8.79 7.82
C ALA A 238 -3.76 8.01 6.72
N GLY A 239 -4.54 8.70 5.87
CA GLY A 239 -5.25 8.04 4.78
C GLY A 239 -4.30 7.50 3.72
N HIS A 240 -3.22 8.21 3.41
CA HIS A 240 -2.17 7.70 2.52
C HIS A 240 -1.45 6.47 3.09
N THR A 241 -1.35 6.33 4.42
CA THR A 241 -0.82 5.10 5.04
C THR A 241 -1.76 3.91 4.82
N VAL A 242 -3.08 4.12 4.90
CA VAL A 242 -4.07 3.09 4.55
C VAL A 242 -3.94 2.66 3.09
N MET A 243 -3.76 3.62 2.16
CA MET A 243 -3.52 3.34 0.74
C MET A 243 -2.25 2.52 0.53
N ALA A 244 -1.12 2.95 1.10
CA ALA A 244 0.16 2.24 0.99
C ALA A 244 0.06 0.81 1.54
N TYR A 245 -0.63 0.64 2.69
CA TYR A 245 -0.89 -0.68 3.27
C TYR A 245 -1.65 -1.57 2.28
N ALA A 246 -2.74 -1.07 1.67
CA ALA A 246 -3.54 -1.83 0.71
C ALA A 246 -2.69 -2.31 -0.49
N PHE A 247 -1.88 -1.43 -1.08
CA PHE A 247 -1.00 -1.79 -2.20
C PHE A 247 0.12 -2.74 -1.81
N LEU A 248 0.79 -2.53 -0.69
CA LEU A 248 1.84 -3.45 -0.20
C LEU A 248 1.28 -4.85 0.07
N LYS A 249 0.08 -4.95 0.66
CA LYS A 249 -0.63 -6.22 0.85
C LYS A 249 -1.03 -6.86 -0.47
N ALA A 250 -1.53 -6.09 -1.43
CA ALA A 250 -1.88 -6.58 -2.77
C ALA A 250 -0.66 -7.08 -3.56
N LEU A 251 0.53 -6.53 -3.30
CA LEU A 251 1.80 -7.01 -3.85
C LEU A 251 2.33 -8.27 -3.12
N GLY A 252 1.66 -8.72 -2.07
CA GLY A 252 2.01 -9.93 -1.32
C GLY A 252 3.14 -9.75 -0.30
N VAL A 253 3.43 -8.52 0.09
CA VAL A 253 4.45 -8.22 1.11
C VAL A 253 4.02 -8.77 2.47
N GLN A 254 4.94 -9.45 3.18
CA GLN A 254 4.65 -10.15 4.44
C GLN A 254 5.12 -9.41 5.70
N GLY A 255 6.01 -8.43 5.57
CA GLY A 255 6.45 -7.57 6.68
C GLY A 255 7.33 -8.22 7.75
N ASP A 256 7.95 -9.35 7.47
CA ASP A 256 8.97 -9.94 8.34
C ASP A 256 10.29 -9.16 8.17
N ILE A 257 10.48 -8.12 8.96
CA ILE A 257 11.68 -7.27 8.90
C ILE A 257 12.87 -8.00 9.53
N GLY A 258 12.70 -8.49 10.75
CA GLY A 258 13.73 -9.24 11.45
C GLY A 258 13.29 -9.79 12.79
N THR A 259 13.99 -10.82 13.25
CA THR A 259 13.80 -11.37 14.60
C THR A 259 15.17 -11.51 15.27
N ILE A 260 15.30 -10.90 16.45
CA ILE A 260 16.45 -10.98 17.33
C ILE A 260 16.06 -11.89 18.50
N THR A 261 16.75 -12.98 18.68
CA THR A 261 16.54 -13.92 19.81
C THR A 261 17.73 -13.85 20.74
N VAL A 262 17.47 -13.57 22.01
CA VAL A 262 18.50 -13.45 23.06
C VAL A 262 18.25 -14.50 24.15
N ASP A 263 19.26 -15.28 24.47
CA ASP A 263 19.27 -16.14 25.65
C ASP A 263 19.70 -15.31 26.87
N LEU A 264 18.74 -14.97 27.71
CA LEU A 264 18.94 -14.10 28.88
C LEU A 264 19.73 -14.77 30.04
N LYS A 265 20.02 -16.06 29.92
CA LYS A 265 20.85 -16.78 30.90
C LYS A 265 22.33 -16.72 30.60
N ASN A 266 22.70 -16.79 29.31
CA ASN A 266 24.10 -16.91 28.87
C ASN A 266 24.53 -15.79 27.88
N ASN A 267 23.67 -14.79 27.67
CA ASN A 267 23.90 -13.63 26.80
C ASN A 267 24.19 -13.98 25.33
N LYS A 268 23.75 -15.15 24.84
CA LYS A 268 23.90 -15.52 23.42
C LYS A 268 22.75 -14.99 22.62
N ALA A 269 23.05 -14.33 21.49
CA ALA A 269 22.05 -13.80 20.59
C ALA A 269 22.13 -14.44 19.19
N LYS A 270 20.99 -14.45 18.50
CA LYS A 270 20.85 -14.82 17.09
C LYS A 270 19.93 -13.82 16.40
N ALA A 271 20.21 -13.56 15.14
CA ALA A 271 19.37 -12.70 14.30
C ALA A 271 19.02 -13.40 12.98
N THR A 272 17.89 -13.01 12.40
CA THR A 272 17.47 -13.47 11.06
C THR A 272 18.28 -12.78 9.95
N LYS A 273 18.16 -13.28 8.71
CA LYS A 273 18.83 -12.73 7.52
C LYS A 273 18.62 -11.21 7.40
N GLY A 274 19.68 -10.49 7.09
CA GLY A 274 19.68 -9.02 7.03
C GLY A 274 20.14 -8.35 8.34
N HIS A 275 20.36 -9.13 9.39
CA HIS A 275 20.81 -8.68 10.71
C HIS A 275 21.95 -9.58 11.19
N GLU A 276 23.09 -8.98 11.51
CA GLU A 276 24.29 -9.65 11.97
C GLU A 276 24.56 -9.29 13.45
N VAL A 277 24.66 -10.28 14.31
CA VAL A 277 25.06 -10.06 15.72
C VAL A 277 26.55 -9.77 15.76
N VAL A 278 26.93 -8.56 16.09
CA VAL A 278 28.33 -8.10 16.22
C VAL A 278 28.88 -8.51 17.58
N SER A 279 28.09 -8.30 18.64
CA SER A 279 28.45 -8.72 20.01
C SER A 279 27.21 -8.98 20.83
N SER A 280 27.34 -9.83 21.84
CA SER A 280 26.25 -10.11 22.79
C SER A 280 26.88 -10.44 24.15
N ASP A 281 26.88 -9.49 25.06
CA ASP A 281 27.48 -9.60 26.39
C ASP A 281 26.79 -8.65 27.37
N ASP A 282 26.74 -9.04 28.66
CA ASP A 282 26.23 -8.25 29.79
C ASP A 282 24.86 -7.56 29.49
N GLY A 283 23.90 -8.32 28.94
CA GLY A 283 22.58 -7.81 28.60
C GLY A 283 22.54 -6.85 27.41
N LYS A 284 23.65 -6.61 26.72
CA LYS A 284 23.74 -5.78 25.52
C LYS A 284 23.93 -6.62 24.28
N VAL A 285 23.11 -6.39 23.28
CA VAL A 285 23.22 -7.04 21.97
C VAL A 285 23.43 -5.98 20.92
N THR A 286 24.63 -5.96 20.31
CA THR A 286 24.96 -5.06 19.19
C THR A 286 24.76 -5.78 17.88
N ILE A 287 24.02 -5.17 16.98
CA ILE A 287 23.56 -5.75 15.72
C ILE A 287 23.89 -4.78 14.59
N ARG A 288 24.42 -5.31 13.48
CA ARG A 288 24.55 -4.60 12.22
C ARG A 288 23.43 -5.04 11.28
N SER A 289 22.54 -4.12 10.93
CA SER A 289 21.36 -4.37 10.14
C SER A 289 21.47 -3.73 8.76
N SER A 290 21.31 -4.52 7.70
CA SER A 290 21.18 -4.08 6.30
C SER A 290 19.73 -3.99 5.84
N ARG A 291 18.79 -3.99 6.77
CA ARG A 291 17.35 -3.94 6.60
C ARG A 291 16.76 -3.17 7.77
N TYR A 292 15.84 -2.24 7.49
CA TYR A 292 15.26 -1.39 8.53
C TYR A 292 13.81 -1.77 8.81
N PRO A 293 13.32 -1.59 10.05
CA PRO A 293 11.88 -1.44 10.27
C PRO A 293 11.38 -0.15 9.60
N PHE A 294 10.09 -0.11 9.27
CA PHE A 294 9.46 1.12 8.82
C PHE A 294 9.29 2.07 10.03
N CYS A 295 9.95 3.22 9.98
CA CYS A 295 9.94 4.18 11.08
C CYS A 295 8.88 5.25 10.85
N ALA A 296 8.01 5.43 11.86
CA ALA A 296 7.04 6.52 11.87
C ALA A 296 6.84 7.02 13.31
N ALA A 297 7.01 8.30 13.49
CA ALA A 297 6.75 9.00 14.75
C ALA A 297 5.52 9.90 14.62
N GLY A 298 5.05 10.44 15.74
CA GLY A 298 3.96 11.38 15.79
C GLY A 298 2.73 10.87 16.56
N ALA A 299 1.76 11.75 16.71
CA ALA A 299 0.53 11.45 17.44
C ALA A 299 -0.33 10.42 16.67
N THR A 300 -1.04 9.58 17.41
CA THR A 300 -1.92 8.54 16.83
C THR A 300 -3.37 8.97 16.67
N ASN A 301 -3.69 10.17 17.14
CA ASN A 301 -5.06 10.72 17.17
C ASN A 301 -5.28 11.92 16.23
N VAL A 302 -4.38 12.10 15.27
CA VAL A 302 -4.48 13.17 14.25
C VAL A 302 -4.23 12.58 12.85
N HIS A 303 -5.05 12.97 11.88
CA HIS A 303 -4.97 12.44 10.52
C HIS A 303 -3.71 12.88 9.73
N THR A 304 -2.93 13.81 10.27
CA THR A 304 -1.76 14.40 9.62
C THR A 304 -0.46 13.62 9.82
N THR A 305 -0.49 12.46 10.46
CA THR A 305 0.71 11.64 10.71
C THR A 305 0.59 10.23 10.12
N ILE A 306 1.72 9.67 9.68
CA ILE A 306 1.82 8.27 9.23
C ILE A 306 1.46 7.33 10.39
N ARG A 307 1.95 7.62 11.61
CA ARG A 307 1.69 6.76 12.77
C ARG A 307 0.22 6.65 13.10
N SER A 308 -0.57 7.70 12.93
CA SER A 308 -2.03 7.61 13.07
C SER A 308 -2.64 6.63 12.07
N GLY A 309 -2.23 6.70 10.79
CA GLY A 309 -2.67 5.76 9.77
C GLY A 309 -2.30 4.30 10.09
N MET A 310 -1.13 4.07 10.71
CA MET A 310 -0.70 2.73 11.16
C MET A 310 -1.57 2.15 12.28
N THR A 311 -2.41 2.96 12.95
CA THR A 311 -3.41 2.47 13.93
C THR A 311 -4.78 2.21 13.31
N ILE A 312 -5.05 2.73 12.12
CA ILE A 312 -6.30 2.49 11.38
C ILE A 312 -6.27 1.11 10.70
N VAL A 313 -5.12 0.70 10.21
CA VAL A 313 -4.87 -0.64 9.64
C VAL A 313 -3.80 -1.36 10.45
N PRO A 314 -3.74 -2.70 10.46
CA PRO A 314 -2.76 -3.45 11.24
C PRO A 314 -1.36 -3.41 10.60
N PHE A 315 -0.83 -2.19 10.36
CA PHE A 315 0.41 -1.97 9.63
C PHE A 315 1.60 -2.63 10.32
N ASN A 316 1.77 -2.40 11.62
CA ASN A 316 2.90 -2.95 12.38
C ASN A 316 2.81 -4.47 12.53
N GLN A 317 1.59 -5.02 12.62
CA GLN A 317 1.36 -6.45 12.76
C GLN A 317 1.59 -7.19 11.44
N ASP A 318 1.23 -6.57 10.32
CA ASP A 318 1.26 -7.21 9.01
C ASP A 318 2.53 -6.88 8.20
N LEU A 319 3.01 -5.65 8.30
CA LEU A 319 4.05 -5.12 7.40
C LEU A 319 5.33 -4.68 8.11
N ASN A 320 5.38 -4.66 9.46
CA ASN A 320 6.50 -4.03 10.16
C ASN A 320 6.90 -4.79 11.43
N ARG A 321 7.21 -6.07 11.29
CA ARG A 321 7.59 -6.92 12.42
C ARG A 321 9.11 -6.96 12.60
N PHE A 322 9.61 -6.21 13.58
CA PHE A 322 11.00 -6.28 14.07
C PHE A 322 11.00 -6.80 15.50
N ILE A 323 11.11 -8.11 15.64
CA ILE A 323 10.74 -8.85 16.85
C ILE A 323 11.96 -9.12 17.73
N LEU A 324 11.84 -8.80 19.02
CA LEU A 324 12.78 -9.23 20.06
C LEU A 324 12.17 -10.41 20.85
N ILE A 325 12.90 -11.53 20.94
CA ILE A 325 12.55 -12.70 21.73
C ILE A 325 13.59 -12.91 22.82
N GLY A 326 13.16 -12.91 24.08
CA GLY A 326 13.98 -13.28 25.25
C GLY A 326 13.71 -14.72 25.69
N LYS A 327 14.73 -15.56 25.73
CA LYS A 327 14.65 -16.95 26.23
C LYS A 327 15.38 -17.11 27.55
N ASN A 328 15.00 -18.13 28.32
CA ASN A 328 15.63 -18.51 29.58
C ASN A 328 15.70 -17.34 30.60
N ALA A 329 14.65 -16.55 30.68
CA ALA A 329 14.50 -15.46 31.62
C ALA A 329 14.62 -15.95 33.07
N LYS A 330 15.34 -15.20 33.92
CA LYS A 330 15.51 -15.47 35.37
C LYS A 330 14.69 -14.50 36.24
N ALA A 331 14.50 -13.26 35.77
CA ALA A 331 13.69 -12.25 36.42
C ALA A 331 12.25 -12.29 35.89
N LYS A 332 11.33 -11.65 36.62
CA LYS A 332 9.91 -11.53 36.23
C LYS A 332 9.70 -10.51 35.13
N SER A 333 10.51 -9.44 35.12
CA SER A 333 10.46 -8.34 34.17
C SER A 333 11.85 -7.89 33.73
N TYR A 334 11.90 -7.23 32.59
CA TYR A 334 13.11 -6.73 31.98
C TYR A 334 12.84 -5.36 31.35
N LYS A 335 13.72 -4.41 31.63
CA LYS A 335 13.78 -3.15 30.91
C LYS A 335 14.55 -3.35 29.62
N VAL A 336 13.91 -3.07 28.49
CA VAL A 336 14.54 -3.07 27.16
C VAL A 336 14.76 -1.63 26.74
N THR A 337 16.01 -1.28 26.44
CA THR A 337 16.40 0.05 25.91
C THR A 337 16.88 -0.10 24.49
N TRP A 338 16.33 0.73 23.57
CA TRP A 338 16.73 0.76 22.17
C TRP A 338 16.77 2.20 21.66
N GLY A 339 17.98 2.71 21.39
CA GLY A 339 18.20 4.13 21.24
C GLY A 339 18.06 4.86 22.57
N GLU A 340 17.26 5.90 22.60
CA GLU A 340 16.98 6.72 23.79
C GLU A 340 15.71 6.27 24.54
N GLU A 341 14.88 5.42 23.94
CA GLU A 341 13.63 4.93 24.53
C GLU A 341 13.85 3.63 25.31
N SER A 342 13.00 3.42 26.33
CA SER A 342 13.01 2.21 27.16
C SER A 342 11.58 1.78 27.48
N HIS A 343 11.34 0.47 27.42
CA HIS A 343 10.07 -0.16 27.82
C HIS A 343 10.33 -1.36 28.73
N THR A 344 9.43 -1.59 29.67
CA THR A 344 9.49 -2.76 30.57
C THR A 344 8.55 -3.84 30.08
N TYR A 345 9.05 -5.05 29.93
CA TYR A 345 8.31 -6.23 29.50
C TYR A 345 8.41 -7.34 30.54
N THR A 346 7.34 -8.09 30.74
CA THR A 346 7.40 -9.33 31.50
C THR A 346 8.23 -10.39 30.75
N ALA A 347 8.75 -11.36 31.50
CA ALA A 347 9.43 -12.52 30.92
C ALA A 347 8.58 -13.25 29.86
N ASP A 348 7.26 -13.34 30.10
CA ASP A 348 6.32 -13.99 29.17
C ASP A 348 6.10 -13.19 27.90
N GLN A 349 6.06 -11.84 27.97
CA GLN A 349 6.00 -11.00 26.78
C GLN A 349 7.26 -11.17 25.93
N LEU A 350 8.44 -11.09 26.53
CA LEU A 350 9.69 -11.32 25.81
C LEU A 350 9.79 -12.73 25.22
N LYS A 351 9.31 -13.75 25.94
CA LYS A 351 9.28 -15.12 25.42
C LYS A 351 8.39 -15.28 24.20
N LYS A 352 7.23 -14.60 24.17
CA LYS A 352 6.31 -14.59 23.03
C LYS A 352 6.87 -13.76 21.86
N GLY A 353 7.70 -12.77 22.15
CA GLY A 353 8.24 -11.80 21.22
C GLY A 353 7.49 -10.47 21.30
N VAL A 354 8.25 -9.37 21.38
CA VAL A 354 7.76 -7.99 21.35
C VAL A 354 8.17 -7.33 20.07
N ASN A 355 7.30 -6.50 19.50
CA ASN A 355 7.58 -5.82 18.23
C ASN A 355 8.23 -4.46 18.50
N LEU A 356 9.55 -4.40 18.41
CA LEU A 356 10.30 -3.17 18.65
C LEU A 356 9.90 -2.04 17.70
N ALA A 357 9.47 -2.34 16.47
CA ALA A 357 9.02 -1.33 15.52
C ALA A 357 7.68 -0.69 15.91
N ASP A 358 6.85 -1.39 16.69
CA ASP A 358 5.58 -0.87 17.20
C ASP A 358 5.78 -0.06 18.48
N ASP A 359 6.60 -0.60 19.39
CA ASP A 359 6.74 -0.05 20.73
C ASP A 359 7.68 1.18 20.77
N PHE A 360 8.76 1.21 19.97
CA PHE A 360 9.80 2.27 19.98
C PHE A 360 9.58 3.24 18.83
N GLN A 361 9.01 4.41 19.10
CA GLN A 361 8.68 5.41 18.08
C GLN A 361 9.92 6.09 17.51
N VAL A 362 10.87 6.41 18.37
CA VAL A 362 12.18 6.95 17.99
C VAL A 362 13.23 5.89 18.33
N ASN A 363 13.91 5.41 17.33
CA ASN A 363 14.83 4.30 17.44
C ASN A 363 16.08 4.54 16.56
N PRO A 364 17.13 3.73 16.66
CA PRO A 364 18.39 3.94 15.92
C PRO A 364 18.24 4.01 14.39
N PHE A 365 17.15 3.53 13.84
CA PHE A 365 16.85 3.62 12.40
C PHE A 365 16.14 4.90 11.97
N SER A 366 15.59 5.69 12.91
CA SER A 366 14.75 6.85 12.58
C SER A 366 15.48 7.88 11.71
N ALA A 367 16.72 8.23 12.02
CA ALA A 367 17.48 9.19 11.22
C ALA A 367 17.94 8.61 9.86
N PRO A 368 18.53 7.39 9.78
CA PRO A 368 18.83 6.74 8.50
C PRO A 368 17.58 6.54 7.61
N PHE A 369 16.44 6.14 8.20
CA PHE A 369 15.17 6.02 7.50
C PHE A 369 14.74 7.35 6.88
N LYS A 370 14.79 8.43 7.67
CA LYS A 370 14.45 9.78 7.20
C LYS A 370 15.33 10.21 6.02
N ALA A 371 16.60 9.92 6.03
CA ALA A 371 17.51 10.26 4.93
C ALA A 371 17.10 9.58 3.62
N VAL A 372 16.72 8.30 3.66
CA VAL A 372 16.18 7.57 2.49
C VAL A 372 14.84 8.18 2.04
N ASP A 373 13.93 8.40 2.98
CA ASP A 373 12.61 8.94 2.72
C ASP A 373 12.67 10.34 2.08
N ASP A 374 13.59 11.21 2.53
CA ASP A 374 13.82 12.54 1.94
C ASP A 374 14.42 12.45 0.51
N ALA A 375 15.28 11.48 0.25
CA ALA A 375 15.80 11.23 -1.10
C ALA A 375 14.72 10.73 -2.05
N VAL A 376 13.84 9.83 -1.57
CA VAL A 376 12.66 9.37 -2.32
C VAL A 376 11.74 10.54 -2.66
N ALA A 377 11.48 11.43 -1.72
CA ALA A 377 10.64 12.61 -1.94
C ALA A 377 11.17 13.48 -3.08
N LYS A 378 12.47 13.78 -3.08
CA LYS A 378 13.11 14.58 -4.13
C LYS A 378 13.02 13.94 -5.52
N LYS A 379 13.22 12.61 -5.58
CA LYS A 379 13.08 11.87 -6.83
C LYS A 379 11.64 11.92 -7.36
N GLN A 380 10.65 11.67 -6.49
CA GLN A 380 9.24 11.68 -6.91
C GLN A 380 8.75 13.08 -7.29
N GLU A 381 9.28 14.13 -6.68
CA GLU A 381 9.01 15.50 -7.11
C GLU A 381 9.50 15.75 -8.53
N PHE A 382 10.72 15.31 -8.84
CA PHE A 382 11.26 15.38 -10.20
C PHE A 382 10.42 14.54 -11.18
N GLU A 383 9.97 13.35 -10.81
CA GLU A 383 9.15 12.48 -11.68
C GLU A 383 7.83 13.15 -12.08
N THR A 384 7.18 13.89 -11.17
CA THR A 384 6.00 14.70 -11.53
C THR A 384 6.34 15.77 -12.55
N LYS A 385 7.45 16.50 -12.35
CA LYS A 385 7.93 17.49 -13.31
C LYS A 385 8.23 16.85 -14.66
N GLN A 386 8.97 15.74 -14.68
CA GLN A 386 9.35 15.02 -15.90
C GLN A 386 8.12 14.66 -16.75
N ILE A 387 7.10 14.07 -16.14
CA ILE A 387 5.91 13.65 -16.89
C ILE A 387 5.06 14.87 -17.29
N LYS A 388 4.70 15.74 -16.34
CA LYS A 388 3.71 16.79 -16.61
C LYS A 388 4.26 17.97 -17.39
N GLN A 389 5.48 18.39 -17.09
CA GLN A 389 6.04 19.62 -17.64
C GLN A 389 6.96 19.38 -18.83
N GLU A 390 7.77 18.31 -18.78
CA GLU A 390 8.72 18.03 -19.85
C GLU A 390 8.06 17.20 -20.97
N PHE A 391 7.43 16.05 -20.67
CA PHE A 391 6.83 15.16 -21.67
C PHE A 391 5.61 15.78 -22.35
N HIS A 392 4.73 16.40 -21.57
CA HIS A 392 3.52 17.07 -22.08
C HIS A 392 3.71 18.56 -22.30
N GLY A 393 4.93 19.07 -22.13
CA GLY A 393 5.32 20.43 -22.45
C GLY A 393 5.80 20.59 -23.90
N LYS A 394 6.36 21.76 -24.19
CA LYS A 394 6.86 22.08 -25.51
C LYS A 394 7.96 21.12 -25.98
N ASP A 395 8.96 20.89 -25.14
CA ASP A 395 10.12 20.05 -25.49
C ASP A 395 9.68 18.61 -25.85
N GLY A 396 8.80 17.97 -25.04
CA GLY A 396 8.28 16.64 -25.32
C GLY A 396 7.38 16.59 -26.56
N THR A 397 6.65 17.65 -26.85
CA THR A 397 5.81 17.73 -28.04
C THR A 397 6.65 17.85 -29.32
N GLU A 398 7.78 18.58 -29.28
CA GLU A 398 8.69 18.79 -30.42
C GLU A 398 9.66 17.59 -30.59
N ASP A 399 10.24 17.08 -29.51
CA ASP A 399 11.18 15.94 -29.50
C ASP A 399 11.04 15.11 -28.25
N MET A 400 10.12 14.14 -28.24
CA MET A 400 9.87 13.26 -27.11
C MET A 400 11.10 12.43 -26.73
N GLU A 401 11.80 11.84 -27.69
CA GLU A 401 12.92 10.94 -27.39
C GLU A 401 14.15 11.72 -26.86
N GLY A 402 14.41 12.90 -27.38
CA GLY A 402 15.43 13.79 -26.82
C GLY A 402 15.08 14.25 -25.41
N THR A 403 13.81 14.60 -25.17
CA THR A 403 13.30 14.98 -23.84
C THR A 403 13.41 13.84 -22.84
N VAL A 404 13.05 12.61 -23.22
CA VAL A 404 13.22 11.41 -22.39
C VAL A 404 14.69 11.21 -22.04
N LYS A 405 15.59 11.25 -23.03
CA LYS A 405 17.03 11.06 -22.81
C LYS A 405 17.60 12.11 -21.84
N LYS A 406 17.25 13.38 -22.04
CA LYS A 406 17.67 14.50 -21.18
C LYS A 406 17.19 14.27 -19.73
N THR A 407 15.90 14.06 -19.55
CA THR A 407 15.29 13.97 -18.23
C THR A 407 15.64 12.69 -17.50
N GLU A 408 15.91 11.57 -18.19
CA GLU A 408 16.47 10.37 -17.55
C GLU A 408 17.90 10.60 -17.03
N ALA A 409 18.71 11.38 -17.74
CA ALA A 409 20.03 11.76 -17.25
C ALA A 409 19.93 12.65 -15.99
N GLU A 410 18.92 13.53 -15.90
CA GLU A 410 18.65 14.35 -14.71
C GLU A 410 18.07 13.52 -13.54
N ARG A 411 17.27 12.47 -13.84
CA ARG A 411 16.70 11.56 -12.83
C ARG A 411 17.74 10.62 -12.21
N ALA A 412 18.71 10.17 -12.98
CA ALA A 412 19.68 9.16 -12.55
C ALA A 412 20.42 9.52 -11.23
N PRO A 413 20.93 10.74 -11.00
CA PRO A 413 21.56 11.11 -9.73
C PRO A 413 20.58 11.11 -8.55
N LEU A 414 19.29 11.34 -8.75
CA LEU A 414 18.26 11.28 -7.69
C LEU A 414 18.00 9.83 -7.28
N VAL A 415 18.02 8.89 -8.22
CA VAL A 415 17.97 7.45 -7.92
C VAL A 415 19.22 7.02 -7.14
N ALA A 416 20.41 7.45 -7.58
CA ALA A 416 21.65 7.15 -6.89
C ALA A 416 21.65 7.67 -5.44
N ALA A 417 21.10 8.88 -5.20
CA ALA A 417 21.00 9.46 -3.88
C ALA A 417 20.16 8.61 -2.89
N ILE A 418 19.13 7.89 -3.37
CA ILE A 418 18.37 6.95 -2.53
C ILE A 418 19.26 5.78 -2.09
N HIS A 419 20.01 5.19 -3.01
CA HIS A 419 20.94 4.10 -2.69
C HIS A 419 22.09 4.57 -1.77
N ASP A 420 22.55 5.80 -1.98
CA ASP A 420 23.58 6.40 -1.13
C ASP A 420 23.08 6.73 0.28
N ALA A 421 21.84 7.05 0.45
CA ALA A 421 21.22 7.27 1.76
C ALA A 421 20.99 5.96 2.54
N PHE A 422 20.76 4.84 1.83
CA PHE A 422 20.51 3.55 2.46
C PHE A 422 21.84 2.85 2.83
N LYS A 423 22.20 2.90 4.11
CA LYS A 423 23.45 2.29 4.65
C LYS A 423 23.12 1.34 5.79
N PRO A 424 23.88 0.25 5.97
CA PRO A 424 23.70 -0.61 7.15
C PRO A 424 23.82 0.19 8.45
N VAL A 425 22.93 -0.08 9.40
CA VAL A 425 22.88 0.56 10.73
C VAL A 425 23.41 -0.40 11.78
N THR A 426 24.39 0.06 12.57
CA THR A 426 24.82 -0.65 13.77
C THR A 426 24.09 -0.04 14.97
N HIS A 427 23.38 -0.89 15.71
CA HIS A 427 22.56 -0.48 16.85
C HIS A 427 22.68 -1.48 18.00
N THR A 428 22.36 -1.04 19.21
CA THR A 428 22.43 -1.87 20.42
C THR A 428 21.07 -1.93 21.10
N ILE A 429 20.66 -3.14 21.47
CA ILE A 429 19.51 -3.40 22.34
C ILE A 429 20.08 -3.76 23.71
N THR A 430 19.71 -3.03 24.77
CA THR A 430 20.08 -3.33 26.15
C THR A 430 18.90 -3.95 26.88
N ILE A 431 19.11 -5.08 27.55
CA ILE A 431 18.06 -5.85 28.25
C ILE A 431 18.54 -6.05 29.69
N THR A 432 17.95 -5.33 30.63
CA THR A 432 18.32 -5.34 32.05
C THR A 432 17.19 -5.96 32.88
N ALA A 433 17.53 -6.92 33.74
CA ALA A 433 16.55 -7.53 34.68
C ALA A 433 16.06 -6.49 35.71
N GLU A 434 14.76 -6.51 36.03
CA GLU A 434 14.12 -5.70 37.06
C GLU A 434 13.42 -6.59 38.12
#